data_cc4839f87ab3def3a9076d9ac39a5c58
#
_entry.id   cc4839f87ab3def3a9076d9ac39a5c58
#
_cell.length_a   1.000
_cell.length_b   1.000
_cell.length_c   1.000
_cell.angle_alpha   90.00
_cell.angle_beta   90.00
_cell.angle_gamma   90.00
#
_symmetry.space_group_name_H-M   'P 1'
#
loop_
_entity.id
_entity.type
_entity.pdbx_description
1 polymer ?
#
loop_
_entity_poly.entity_id
_entity_poly.type
_entity_poly.pdbx_seq_one_letter_code
_entity_poly.pdbx_strand_id
1 'polypeptide(L)'
;RTMQANPNSFCSPTHPTGVLTILGTDDFVSPYNGIVFGGIEYYISAAATHRYWAIHNNCDTTPAVNIVSPSVERYTWSTASGCAYVEELKVIGGGHDWPGSFGNMTIDANIEIWQFVSRYDINGLIGCITTSINENNGQNDNKVFPNNKQLIKIVDLFGRESKDLKSQPLFYIYDDGTVE
;
A
#
# COMPACT_ATOMS: atom_id res chain seq x y z
N ARG A 1 -11.08 -2.50 2.79
CA ARG A 1 -11.63 -1.27 3.38
C ARG A 1 -10.96 -1.03 4.70
N THR A 2 -10.20 0.02 4.81
CA THR A 2 -9.84 0.57 6.10
C THR A 2 -11.12 1.16 6.68
N MET A 3 -11.70 0.51 7.65
CA MET A 3 -12.73 1.14 8.45
C MET A 3 -12.05 2.33 9.11
N GLN A 4 -12.59 3.51 8.89
CA GLN A 4 -12.23 4.70 9.63
C GLN A 4 -12.66 4.44 11.07
N ALA A 5 -11.75 3.89 11.82
CA ALA A 5 -12.03 3.50 13.18
C ALA A 5 -11.90 4.71 14.11
N ASN A 6 -12.37 4.57 15.33
CA ASN A 6 -12.10 5.47 16.42
C ASN A 6 -10.57 5.70 16.54
N PRO A 7 -10.08 6.93 16.79
CA PRO A 7 -8.65 7.24 16.93
C PRO A 7 -7.86 6.30 17.86
N ASN A 8 -8.52 5.72 18.85
CA ASN A 8 -7.91 4.78 19.79
C ASN A 8 -7.68 3.37 19.21
N SER A 9 -8.14 3.08 18.01
CA SER A 9 -8.01 1.78 17.35
C SER A 9 -6.92 1.75 16.28
N PHE A 10 -6.16 2.81 16.09
CA PHE A 10 -5.01 2.78 15.21
C PHE A 10 -3.96 1.79 15.74
N CYS A 11 -3.61 0.82 14.93
CA CYS A 11 -2.43 0.01 15.19
C CYS A 11 -1.16 0.84 14.92
N SER A 12 -0.11 0.51 15.67
CA SER A 12 1.20 1.13 15.50
C SER A 12 2.20 0.04 15.11
N PRO A 13 2.33 -0.29 13.81
CA PRO A 13 3.34 -1.22 13.34
C PRO A 13 4.75 -0.74 13.68
N THR A 14 5.68 -1.67 13.79
CA THR A 14 7.09 -1.34 14.11
C THR A 14 7.91 -0.90 12.90
N HIS A 15 7.33 -0.96 11.72
CA HIS A 15 7.98 -0.61 10.45
C HIS A 15 6.99 0.10 9.51
N PRO A 16 7.47 0.84 8.51
CA PRO A 16 6.62 1.46 7.51
C PRO A 16 5.69 0.44 6.83
N THR A 17 4.44 0.81 6.69
CA THR A 17 3.37 -0.08 6.20
C THR A 17 2.65 0.56 5.02
N GLY A 18 2.54 -0.17 3.92
CA GLY A 18 1.77 0.27 2.76
C GLY A 18 0.29 0.40 3.08
N VAL A 19 -0.31 1.53 2.75
CA VAL A 19 -1.73 1.81 2.95
C VAL A 19 -2.35 2.32 1.67
N LEU A 20 -3.34 1.60 1.15
CA LEU A 20 -4.19 2.04 0.05
C LEU A 20 -5.62 2.18 0.54
N THR A 21 -6.25 3.30 0.23
CA THR A 21 -7.67 3.52 0.45
C THR A 21 -8.36 3.86 -0.88
N ILE A 22 -9.59 3.35 -1.05
CA ILE A 22 -10.48 3.71 -2.16
C ILE A 22 -11.78 4.15 -1.50
N LEU A 23 -12.05 5.46 -1.52
CA LEU A 23 -13.11 6.07 -0.72
C LEU A 23 -14.01 6.96 -1.57
N GLY A 24 -15.33 6.78 -1.42
CA GLY A 24 -16.34 7.66 -2.00
C GLY A 24 -16.62 8.89 -1.12
N THR A 25 -16.73 10.07 -1.72
CA THR A 25 -17.01 11.30 -0.95
C THR A 25 -18.43 11.35 -0.39
N ASP A 26 -19.37 10.61 -1.01
CA ASP A 26 -20.77 10.53 -0.63
C ASP A 26 -21.13 9.21 0.05
N ASP A 27 -20.10 8.49 0.55
CA ASP A 27 -20.29 7.26 1.31
C ASP A 27 -20.92 7.59 2.69
N PHE A 28 -22.18 7.16 2.86
CA PHE A 28 -22.92 7.36 4.11
C PHE A 28 -22.72 6.23 5.13
N VAL A 29 -22.10 5.11 4.73
CA VAL A 29 -21.79 3.99 5.62
C VAL A 29 -20.42 4.18 6.30
N SER A 30 -19.44 4.68 5.52
CA SER A 30 -18.11 5.06 5.99
C SER A 30 -17.82 6.49 5.57
N PRO A 31 -18.40 7.49 6.27
CA PRO A 31 -18.39 8.87 5.82
C PRO A 31 -16.99 9.43 5.62
N TYR A 32 -16.72 9.95 4.43
CA TYR A 32 -15.41 10.48 4.03
C TYR A 32 -14.86 11.52 5.02
N ASN A 33 -15.75 12.38 5.53
CA ASN A 33 -15.38 13.44 6.46
C ASN A 33 -15.41 13.00 7.95
N GLY A 34 -15.62 11.70 8.21
CA GLY A 34 -15.79 11.19 9.56
C GLY A 34 -17.16 11.52 10.16
N ILE A 35 -17.37 11.09 11.41
CA ILE A 35 -18.57 11.38 12.20
C ILE A 35 -18.18 11.81 13.59
N VAL A 36 -18.69 12.97 14.01
CA VAL A 36 -18.65 13.43 15.40
C VAL A 36 -20.08 13.59 15.89
N PHE A 37 -20.42 12.94 16.99
CA PHE A 37 -21.72 13.05 17.62
C PHE A 37 -21.55 13.21 19.14
N GLY A 38 -22.21 14.23 19.69
CA GLY A 38 -22.12 14.55 21.13
C GLY A 38 -20.69 14.86 21.61
N GLY A 39 -19.81 15.37 20.73
CA GLY A 39 -18.41 15.62 21.03
C GLY A 39 -17.52 14.37 21.02
N ILE A 40 -18.06 13.21 20.65
CA ILE A 40 -17.33 11.95 20.51
C ILE A 40 -17.12 11.69 19.03
N GLU A 41 -15.89 11.42 18.63
CA GLU A 41 -15.53 11.03 17.28
C GLU A 41 -15.77 9.51 17.12
N TYR A 42 -16.78 9.15 16.32
CA TYR A 42 -17.13 7.74 16.02
C TYR A 42 -16.34 7.21 14.83
N TYR A 43 -16.13 8.05 13.83
CA TYR A 43 -15.30 7.77 12.68
C TYR A 43 -14.38 8.95 12.43
N ILE A 44 -13.11 8.69 12.28
CA ILE A 44 -12.14 9.70 11.85
C ILE A 44 -12.29 9.97 10.36
N SER A 45 -11.97 11.18 9.94
CA SER A 45 -12.00 11.53 8.52
C SER A 45 -10.92 10.81 7.72
N ALA A 46 -11.13 10.67 6.41
CA ALA A 46 -10.11 10.18 5.48
C ALA A 46 -8.81 10.98 5.62
N ALA A 47 -8.91 12.31 5.67
CA ALA A 47 -7.75 13.19 5.84
C ALA A 47 -6.95 12.89 7.13
N ALA A 48 -7.63 12.67 8.26
CA ALA A 48 -6.97 12.34 9.52
C ALA A 48 -6.31 10.95 9.46
N THR A 49 -6.96 9.99 8.81
CA THR A 49 -6.43 8.64 8.59
C THR A 49 -5.15 8.69 7.75
N HIS A 50 -5.17 9.39 6.62
CA HIS A 50 -4.00 9.49 5.75
C HIS A 50 -2.86 10.25 6.42
N ARG A 51 -3.16 11.33 7.16
CA ARG A 51 -2.15 12.06 7.92
C ARG A 51 -1.48 11.16 8.98
N TYR A 52 -2.25 10.33 9.69
CA TYR A 52 -1.70 9.38 10.65
C TYR A 52 -0.70 8.43 9.98
N TRP A 53 -1.09 7.78 8.88
CA TRP A 53 -0.25 6.83 8.17
C TRP A 53 0.94 7.49 7.48
N ALA A 54 0.78 8.70 6.94
CA ALA A 54 1.89 9.46 6.38
C ALA A 54 2.96 9.75 7.44
N ILE A 55 2.56 10.22 8.63
CA ILE A 55 3.48 10.45 9.75
C ILE A 55 4.13 9.14 10.21
N HIS A 56 3.33 8.07 10.38
CA HIS A 56 3.84 6.77 10.78
C HIS A 56 4.90 6.22 9.82
N ASN A 57 4.70 6.39 8.53
CA ASN A 57 5.59 5.94 7.47
C ASN A 57 6.73 6.94 7.15
N ASN A 58 6.86 8.01 7.92
CA ASN A 58 7.84 9.08 7.70
C ASN A 58 7.74 9.73 6.30
N CYS A 59 6.52 9.78 5.77
CA CYS A 59 6.19 10.46 4.53
C CYS A 59 5.95 11.95 4.77
N ASP A 60 6.06 12.75 3.69
CA ASP A 60 5.54 14.12 3.71
C ASP A 60 4.03 14.09 4.01
N THR A 61 3.56 15.04 4.79
CA THR A 61 2.13 15.16 5.12
C THR A 61 1.32 15.85 4.02
N THR A 62 1.98 16.41 3.03
CA THR A 62 1.37 17.00 1.84
C THR A 62 1.47 16.01 0.68
N PRO A 63 0.35 15.47 0.17
CA PRO A 63 0.38 14.50 -0.92
C PRO A 63 0.64 15.14 -2.27
N ALA A 64 1.25 14.39 -3.17
CA ALA A 64 1.13 14.65 -4.60
C ALA A 64 -0.30 14.26 -5.06
N VAL A 65 -0.90 15.05 -5.95
CA VAL A 65 -2.25 14.82 -6.47
C VAL A 65 -2.19 14.61 -7.97
N ASN A 66 -2.80 13.53 -8.42
CA ASN A 66 -2.98 13.21 -9.84
C ASN A 66 -4.46 13.00 -10.16
N ILE A 67 -4.97 13.72 -11.16
CA ILE A 67 -6.34 13.55 -11.65
C ILE A 67 -6.38 12.31 -12.56
N VAL A 68 -6.98 11.24 -12.09
CA VAL A 68 -7.15 9.99 -12.85
C VAL A 68 -8.30 10.14 -13.85
N SER A 69 -9.40 10.78 -13.42
CA SER A 69 -10.55 11.09 -14.24
C SER A 69 -11.33 12.27 -13.62
N PRO A 70 -12.36 12.82 -14.28
CA PRO A 70 -13.18 13.87 -13.67
C PRO A 70 -13.83 13.49 -12.34
N SER A 71 -13.98 12.20 -12.06
CA SER A 71 -14.59 11.67 -10.83
C SER A 71 -13.61 10.93 -9.93
N VAL A 72 -12.31 10.87 -10.26
CA VAL A 72 -11.33 10.15 -9.44
C VAL A 72 -10.02 10.92 -9.35
N GLU A 73 -9.60 11.19 -8.14
CA GLU A 73 -8.30 11.79 -7.81
C GLU A 73 -7.44 10.75 -7.07
N ARG A 74 -6.15 10.65 -7.43
CA ARG A 74 -5.15 9.87 -6.71
C ARG A 74 -4.28 10.79 -5.88
N TYR A 75 -4.25 10.55 -4.59
CA TYR A 75 -3.36 11.18 -3.64
C TYR A 75 -2.24 10.22 -3.26
N THR A 76 -1.00 10.70 -3.20
CA THR A 76 0.17 9.88 -2.89
C THR A 76 1.06 10.60 -1.88
N TRP A 77 1.29 9.97 -0.75
CA TRP A 77 2.23 10.43 0.27
C TRP A 77 3.51 9.61 0.19
N SER A 78 4.62 10.29 0.00
CA SER A 78 5.94 9.69 -0.19
C SER A 78 6.94 10.18 0.84
N THR A 79 7.96 9.37 1.10
CA THR A 79 9.12 9.80 1.88
C THR A 79 9.99 10.75 1.06
N ALA A 80 10.95 11.42 1.70
CA ALA A 80 11.94 12.26 1.01
C ALA A 80 12.78 11.49 -0.04
N SER A 81 12.91 10.17 0.13
CA SER A 81 13.55 9.28 -0.85
C SER A 81 12.64 8.86 -2.01
N GLY A 82 11.40 9.34 -2.05
CA GLY A 82 10.44 9.04 -3.11
C GLY A 82 9.66 7.72 -2.91
N CYS A 83 9.80 7.07 -1.75
CA CYS A 83 9.04 5.85 -1.44
C CYS A 83 7.60 6.20 -1.09
N ALA A 84 6.64 5.75 -1.90
CA ALA A 84 5.21 6.00 -1.72
C ALA A 84 4.57 4.89 -0.88
N TYR A 85 4.27 5.19 0.39
CA TYR A 85 3.67 4.22 1.30
C TYR A 85 2.18 4.40 1.51
N VAL A 86 1.62 5.60 1.26
CA VAL A 86 0.20 5.88 1.48
C VAL A 86 -0.41 6.39 0.18
N GLU A 87 -1.47 5.77 -0.25
CA GLU A 87 -2.23 6.19 -1.43
C GLU A 87 -3.73 6.24 -1.13
N GLU A 88 -4.40 7.21 -1.73
CA GLU A 88 -5.84 7.28 -1.76
C GLU A 88 -6.32 7.40 -3.21
N LEU A 89 -7.34 6.63 -3.56
CA LEU A 89 -8.20 6.89 -4.70
C LEU A 89 -9.52 7.47 -4.15
N LYS A 90 -9.64 8.78 -4.27
CA LYS A 90 -10.83 9.52 -3.85
C LYS A 90 -11.82 9.53 -5.01
N VAL A 91 -12.97 8.90 -4.80
CA VAL A 91 -14.04 8.83 -5.78
C VAL A 91 -15.07 9.93 -5.47
N ILE A 92 -15.06 10.98 -6.29
CA ILE A 92 -15.95 12.15 -6.13
C ILE A 92 -17.38 11.73 -6.45
N GLY A 93 -18.31 11.99 -5.52
CA GLY A 93 -19.72 11.57 -5.62
C GLY A 93 -19.91 10.04 -5.46
N GLY A 94 -18.85 9.28 -5.19
CA GLY A 94 -18.95 7.84 -4.96
C GLY A 94 -19.59 7.52 -3.61
N GLY A 95 -20.40 6.47 -3.57
CA GLY A 95 -21.02 5.93 -2.37
C GLY A 95 -20.21 4.81 -1.72
N HIS A 96 -20.94 3.92 -1.02
CA HIS A 96 -20.37 2.72 -0.43
C HIS A 96 -20.22 1.62 -1.49
N ASP A 97 -19.43 1.90 -2.50
CA ASP A 97 -19.34 1.15 -3.74
C ASP A 97 -18.05 0.30 -3.82
N TRP A 98 -18.01 -0.57 -4.82
CA TRP A 98 -16.78 -1.27 -5.25
C TRP A 98 -16.49 -0.87 -6.69
N PRO A 99 -15.67 0.16 -6.92
CA PRO A 99 -15.38 0.67 -8.25
C PRO A 99 -14.93 -0.42 -9.23
N GLY A 100 -15.45 -0.37 -10.45
CA GLY A 100 -15.24 -1.39 -11.48
C GLY A 100 -16.20 -2.58 -11.41
N SER A 101 -16.98 -2.73 -10.31
CA SER A 101 -18.03 -3.74 -10.19
C SER A 101 -19.42 -3.12 -10.05
N PHE A 102 -19.53 -2.10 -9.20
CA PHE A 102 -20.73 -1.27 -9.07
C PHE A 102 -20.33 0.13 -8.56
N GLY A 103 -21.18 1.13 -8.80
CA GLY A 103 -20.88 2.53 -8.51
C GLY A 103 -20.00 3.16 -9.57
N ASN A 104 -18.83 3.66 -9.21
CA ASN A 104 -17.89 4.26 -10.15
C ASN A 104 -17.26 3.20 -11.05
N MET A 105 -17.31 3.39 -12.37
CA MET A 105 -16.80 2.47 -13.39
C MET A 105 -15.56 3.01 -14.11
N THR A 106 -14.97 4.11 -13.66
CA THR A 106 -13.79 4.71 -14.32
C THR A 106 -12.48 4.12 -13.84
N ILE A 107 -12.51 3.43 -12.71
CA ILE A 107 -11.39 2.62 -12.19
C ILE A 107 -11.91 1.23 -11.82
N ASP A 108 -11.01 0.24 -11.76
CA ASP A 108 -11.28 -1.09 -11.24
C ASP A 108 -10.52 -1.28 -9.92
N ALA A 109 -11.27 -1.38 -8.82
CA ALA A 109 -10.68 -1.51 -7.48
C ALA A 109 -9.79 -2.76 -7.34
N ASN A 110 -10.11 -3.86 -8.05
CA ASN A 110 -9.28 -5.08 -7.99
C ASN A 110 -7.92 -4.83 -8.63
N ILE A 111 -7.90 -4.15 -9.78
CA ILE A 111 -6.67 -3.79 -10.50
C ILE A 111 -5.84 -2.83 -9.66
N GLU A 112 -6.46 -1.79 -9.12
CA GLU A 112 -5.77 -0.79 -8.28
C GLU A 112 -5.16 -1.41 -7.02
N ILE A 113 -5.91 -2.28 -6.34
CA ILE A 113 -5.42 -3.02 -5.18
C ILE A 113 -4.24 -3.90 -5.57
N TRP A 114 -4.36 -4.67 -6.67
CA TRP A 114 -3.27 -5.52 -7.12
C TRP A 114 -2.01 -4.74 -7.47
N GLN A 115 -2.14 -3.65 -8.23
CA GLN A 115 -1.03 -2.77 -8.58
C GLN A 115 -0.36 -2.16 -7.35
N PHE A 116 -1.13 -1.90 -6.29
CA PHE A 116 -0.57 -1.41 -5.04
C PHE A 116 0.17 -2.51 -4.28
N VAL A 117 -0.50 -3.63 -3.97
CA VAL A 117 0.08 -4.67 -3.10
C VAL A 117 1.24 -5.41 -3.75
N SER A 118 1.26 -5.56 -5.08
CA SER A 118 2.35 -6.21 -5.81
C SER A 118 3.68 -5.45 -5.76
N ARG A 119 3.68 -4.22 -5.25
CA ARG A 119 4.92 -3.45 -5.00
C ARG A 119 5.60 -3.79 -3.68
N TYR A 120 4.98 -4.65 -2.87
CA TYR A 120 5.47 -4.99 -1.54
C TYR A 120 5.83 -6.46 -1.45
N ASP A 121 6.88 -6.74 -0.68
CA ASP A 121 7.25 -8.08 -0.24
C ASP A 121 7.31 -8.12 1.30
N ILE A 122 7.84 -9.20 1.86
CA ILE A 122 7.99 -9.38 3.31
C ILE A 122 8.93 -8.33 3.95
N ASN A 123 9.77 -7.68 3.15
CA ASN A 123 10.72 -6.65 3.60
C ASN A 123 10.17 -5.23 3.43
N GLY A 124 8.99 -5.08 2.85
CA GLY A 124 8.32 -3.81 2.61
C GLY A 124 8.24 -3.44 1.14
N LEU A 125 8.34 -2.15 0.82
CA LEU A 125 8.24 -1.65 -0.54
C LEU A 125 9.49 -2.00 -1.35
N ILE A 126 9.33 -2.80 -2.41
CA ILE A 126 10.41 -3.26 -3.29
C ILE A 126 11.14 -2.05 -3.90
N GLY A 127 12.47 -2.06 -3.80
CA GLY A 127 13.32 -0.98 -4.32
C GLY A 127 13.42 0.27 -3.43
N CYS A 128 12.70 0.31 -2.32
CA CYS A 128 12.83 1.36 -1.32
C CYS A 128 13.76 0.90 -0.19
N ILE A 129 15.03 1.20 -0.32
CA ILE A 129 16.00 0.94 0.74
C ILE A 129 15.81 2.02 1.80
N THR A 130 15.25 1.67 2.95
CA THR A 130 15.41 2.48 4.15
C THR A 130 16.87 2.31 4.59
N THR A 131 17.72 3.26 4.24
CA THR A 131 19.03 3.36 4.86
C THR A 131 18.82 3.73 6.33
N SER A 132 18.64 2.73 7.19
CA SER A 132 18.98 2.88 8.58
C SER A 132 20.49 3.06 8.61
N ILE A 133 20.94 4.31 8.69
CA ILE A 133 22.34 4.62 8.99
C ILE A 133 22.51 4.20 10.44
N ASN A 134 22.92 2.95 10.66
CA ASN A 134 23.59 2.60 11.88
C ASN A 134 24.95 3.28 11.84
N GLU A 135 25.04 4.48 12.43
CA GLU A 135 26.31 5.12 12.73
C GLU A 135 27.06 4.30 13.79
N ASN A 136 27.56 3.14 13.42
CA ASN A 136 28.66 2.51 14.13
C ASN A 136 29.31 1.46 13.22
N ASN A 137 30.52 1.77 12.85
CA ASN A 137 31.57 0.99 12.18
C ASN A 137 31.72 1.28 10.67
N GLY A 138 32.79 2.07 10.43
CA GLY A 138 33.36 2.27 9.10
C GLY A 138 33.78 0.96 8.44
N GLN A 139 32.93 0.51 7.54
CA GLN A 139 33.32 -0.31 6.41
C GLN A 139 32.40 0.07 5.24
N ASN A 140 33.04 0.62 4.21
CA ASN A 140 32.43 0.84 2.91
C ASN A 140 32.08 -0.52 2.28
N ASP A 141 30.91 -1.04 2.55
CA ASP A 141 30.36 -2.10 1.72
C ASP A 141 29.51 -1.47 0.59
N ASN A 142 30.20 -1.10 -0.49
CA ASN A 142 29.62 -1.03 -1.81
C ASN A 142 29.14 -2.44 -2.17
N LYS A 143 27.95 -2.83 -1.73
CA LYS A 143 27.30 -4.04 -2.22
C LYS A 143 26.79 -3.76 -3.63
N VAL A 144 27.68 -3.90 -4.61
CA VAL A 144 27.31 -4.17 -6.00
C VAL A 144 26.73 -5.59 -5.96
N PHE A 145 25.41 -5.72 -6.15
CA PHE A 145 24.79 -7.03 -6.32
C PHE A 145 25.26 -7.63 -7.63
N PRO A 146 25.97 -8.78 -7.63
CA PRO A 146 26.27 -9.47 -8.87
C PRO A 146 24.97 -10.01 -9.48
N ASN A 147 24.85 -9.96 -10.81
CA ASN A 147 23.75 -10.47 -11.62
C ASN A 147 23.56 -12.02 -11.57
N ASN A 148 23.80 -12.64 -10.43
CA ASN A 148 23.65 -14.08 -10.25
C ASN A 148 22.63 -14.36 -9.14
N LYS A 149 21.34 -14.15 -9.47
CA LYS A 149 20.28 -14.63 -8.58
C LYS A 149 20.30 -16.17 -8.55
N GLN A 150 20.23 -16.75 -7.36
CA GLN A 150 20.13 -18.19 -7.16
C GLN A 150 18.68 -18.59 -6.92
N LEU A 151 18.23 -19.62 -7.64
CA LEU A 151 16.92 -20.21 -7.40
C LEU A 151 16.92 -20.89 -6.03
N ILE A 152 16.05 -20.43 -5.11
CA ILE A 152 15.87 -21.01 -3.78
C ILE A 152 14.90 -22.18 -3.83
N LYS A 153 13.71 -21.98 -4.45
CA LYS A 153 12.67 -23.00 -4.51
C LYS A 153 11.69 -22.76 -5.65
N ILE A 154 10.97 -23.80 -6.01
CA ILE A 154 9.86 -23.77 -6.95
C ILE A 154 8.61 -24.16 -6.18
N VAL A 155 7.53 -23.36 -6.30
CA VAL A 155 6.26 -23.62 -5.63
C VAL A 155 5.10 -23.59 -6.60
N ASP A 156 4.03 -24.34 -6.30
CA ASP A 156 2.77 -24.30 -7.02
C ASP A 156 1.90 -23.09 -6.58
N LEU A 157 0.74 -22.93 -7.20
CA LEU A 157 -0.24 -21.88 -6.89
C LEU A 157 -0.70 -21.86 -5.42
N PHE A 158 -0.45 -22.93 -4.67
CA PHE A 158 -0.80 -23.05 -3.25
C PHE A 158 0.41 -22.89 -2.33
N GLY A 159 1.57 -22.49 -2.88
CA GLY A 159 2.80 -22.31 -2.12
C GLY A 159 3.50 -23.62 -1.70
N ARG A 160 3.07 -24.78 -2.21
CA ARG A 160 3.70 -26.06 -1.92
C ARG A 160 4.92 -26.25 -2.81
N GLU A 161 6.04 -26.70 -2.23
CA GLU A 161 7.23 -27.03 -3.03
C GLU A 161 6.93 -28.12 -4.07
N SER A 162 7.30 -27.85 -5.29
CA SER A 162 7.06 -28.74 -6.44
C SER A 162 8.34 -28.98 -7.20
N LYS A 163 8.56 -30.22 -7.59
CA LYS A 163 9.57 -30.57 -8.59
C LYS A 163 8.90 -30.48 -9.95
N ASP A 164 9.40 -29.58 -10.78
CA ASP A 164 9.00 -29.26 -12.16
C ASP A 164 7.89 -30.19 -12.76
N LEU A 165 6.64 -29.77 -12.66
CA LEU A 165 5.49 -30.48 -13.22
C LEU A 165 5.00 -29.69 -14.43
N LYS A 166 5.22 -30.21 -15.63
CA LYS A 166 4.94 -29.59 -16.93
C LYS A 166 3.48 -29.21 -17.22
N SER A 167 2.55 -29.34 -16.26
CA SER A 167 1.11 -29.18 -16.50
C SER A 167 0.42 -28.15 -15.62
N GLN A 168 1.14 -27.39 -14.79
CA GLN A 168 0.55 -26.35 -13.94
C GLN A 168 1.49 -25.14 -13.81
N PRO A 169 0.94 -23.94 -13.55
CA PRO A 169 1.75 -22.76 -13.28
C PRO A 169 2.64 -22.97 -12.05
N LEU A 170 3.91 -22.58 -12.15
CA LEU A 170 4.89 -22.68 -11.08
C LEU A 170 5.49 -21.29 -10.84
N PHE A 171 5.86 -21.03 -9.59
CA PHE A 171 6.60 -19.83 -9.21
C PHE A 171 8.02 -20.22 -8.84
N TYR A 172 8.99 -19.56 -9.47
CA TYR A 172 10.41 -19.69 -9.21
C TYR A 172 10.83 -18.57 -8.25
N ILE A 173 11.27 -18.94 -7.04
CA ILE A 173 11.63 -17.99 -5.99
C ILE A 173 13.14 -17.97 -5.87
N TYR A 174 13.73 -16.76 -5.97
CA TYR A 174 15.17 -16.53 -5.97
C TYR A 174 15.63 -15.91 -4.65
N ASP A 175 16.95 -15.94 -4.42
CA ASP A 175 17.61 -15.44 -3.21
C ASP A 175 17.57 -13.92 -3.04
N ASP A 176 17.32 -13.20 -4.14
CA ASP A 176 17.11 -11.76 -4.15
C ASP A 176 15.64 -11.36 -3.87
N GLY A 177 14.76 -12.33 -3.58
CA GLY A 177 13.33 -12.13 -3.34
C GLY A 177 12.48 -12.04 -4.61
N THR A 178 13.08 -12.14 -5.81
CA THR A 178 12.30 -12.15 -7.05
C THR A 178 11.53 -13.46 -7.22
N VAL A 179 10.37 -13.37 -7.87
CA VAL A 179 9.48 -14.48 -8.22
C VAL A 179 9.18 -14.41 -9.71
N GLU A 180 9.37 -15.53 -10.42
CA GLU A 180 9.09 -15.66 -11.85
C GLU A 180 8.08 -16.77 -12.13
#